data_86b5ceecd25e8d38dce3434442288d43
#
_entry.id   86b5ceecd25e8d38dce3434442288d43
#
_cell.length_a   1.000
_cell.length_b   1.000
_cell.length_c   1.000
_cell.angle_alpha   90.00
_cell.angle_beta   90.00
_cell.angle_gamma   90.00
#
_symmetry.space_group_name_H-M   'P 1'
#
loop_
_entity.id
_entity.type
_entity.pdbx_description
1 polymer ?
#
loop_
_entity_poly.entity_id
_entity_poly.type
_entity_poly.pdbx_seq_one_letter_code
_entity_poly.pdbx_strand_id
1 'polypeptide(L)'
;DIKVGEIFQAVLSQRFANDYLIDPFNFYRALRSINPSPYLVFLNLKNYQIICSSPETMIKVKNNEITLRPIAGTRRRGKNEIEDNNLKNELLKDKKELAEHLMLVDLGRNDVGQISKNNTVKVTEQNIIEYYSHVMHIVSNVTGELKNNLTPIDVLFAGLPAGTVSGAPKIRALEILEKHEDINREFYSGSVFYLDANGDMDSCINLRTCLLYTSDAADEQWS
;
A
#
# COMPACT_ATOMS: atom_id res chain seq x y z
N ASP A 1 22.34 3.12 -9.04
CA ASP A 1 21.58 4.28 -8.52
C ASP A 1 21.67 4.35 -7.00
N ILE A 2 21.41 3.26 -6.22
CA ILE A 2 21.55 3.26 -4.75
C ILE A 2 22.97 3.59 -4.30
N LYS A 3 23.99 2.95 -4.89
CA LYS A 3 25.41 3.16 -4.52
C LYS A 3 25.91 4.58 -4.79
N VAL A 4 25.33 5.27 -5.75
CA VAL A 4 25.69 6.66 -6.09
C VAL A 4 24.80 7.69 -5.38
N GLY A 5 23.87 7.23 -4.54
CA GLY A 5 23.05 8.09 -3.68
C GLY A 5 21.85 8.73 -4.35
N GLU A 6 21.41 8.25 -5.49
CA GLU A 6 20.24 8.78 -6.19
C GLU A 6 18.90 8.38 -5.51
N ILE A 7 18.86 7.17 -4.99
CA ILE A 7 17.70 6.62 -4.28
C ILE A 7 18.14 5.77 -3.10
N PHE A 8 17.27 5.63 -2.12
CA PHE A 8 17.44 4.69 -1.00
C PHE A 8 16.82 3.33 -1.31
N GLN A 9 15.67 3.33 -2.00
CA GLN A 9 14.90 2.14 -2.34
C GLN A 9 14.17 2.31 -3.66
N ALA A 10 14.07 1.22 -4.42
CA ALA A 10 13.13 1.07 -5.53
C ALA A 10 12.48 -0.31 -5.47
N VAL A 11 11.18 -0.37 -5.70
CA VAL A 11 10.38 -1.60 -5.65
C VAL A 11 9.99 -1.98 -7.07
N LEU A 12 10.74 -2.92 -7.66
CA LEU A 12 10.44 -3.49 -8.96
C LEU A 12 9.21 -4.39 -8.88
N SER A 13 8.37 -4.32 -9.91
CA SER A 13 7.19 -5.17 -10.05
C SER A 13 7.44 -6.35 -10.97
N GLN A 14 6.65 -7.39 -10.80
CA GLN A 14 6.60 -8.52 -11.71
C GLN A 14 5.15 -8.95 -11.92
N ARG A 15 4.75 -9.11 -13.20
CA ARG A 15 3.45 -9.63 -13.58
C ARG A 15 3.53 -11.13 -13.80
N PHE A 16 2.58 -11.87 -13.22
CA PHE A 16 2.34 -13.26 -13.53
C PHE A 16 1.01 -13.37 -14.27
N ALA A 17 0.97 -14.11 -15.34
CA ALA A 17 -0.24 -14.38 -16.12
C ALA A 17 -0.50 -15.89 -16.17
N ASN A 18 -1.76 -16.27 -16.08
CA ASN A 18 -2.18 -17.66 -16.11
C ASN A 18 -3.62 -17.76 -16.62
N ASP A 19 -3.90 -18.80 -17.38
CA ASP A 19 -5.28 -19.11 -17.75
C ASP A 19 -6.07 -19.56 -16.52
N TYR A 20 -7.34 -19.20 -16.44
CA TYR A 20 -8.20 -19.60 -15.34
C TYR A 20 -9.54 -20.14 -15.85
N LEU A 21 -10.09 -21.11 -15.11
CA LEU A 21 -11.39 -21.74 -15.42
C LEU A 21 -12.40 -21.59 -14.28
N ILE A 22 -12.02 -20.86 -13.22
CA ILE A 22 -12.83 -20.74 -12.02
C ILE A 22 -13.69 -19.46 -12.12
N ASP A 23 -14.95 -19.54 -11.72
CA ASP A 23 -15.79 -18.37 -11.57
C ASP A 23 -15.11 -17.30 -10.70
N PRO A 24 -15.02 -16.04 -11.16
CA PRO A 24 -14.28 -14.98 -10.47
C PRO A 24 -14.74 -14.72 -9.04
N PHE A 25 -16.04 -14.83 -8.76
CA PHE A 25 -16.54 -14.63 -7.42
C PHE A 25 -16.20 -15.79 -6.47
N ASN A 26 -16.17 -17.01 -6.99
CA ASN A 26 -15.69 -18.17 -6.24
C ASN A 26 -14.20 -18.09 -5.95
N PHE A 27 -13.40 -17.55 -6.90
CA PHE A 27 -12.00 -17.25 -6.64
C PHE A 27 -11.83 -16.23 -5.51
N TYR A 28 -12.60 -15.12 -5.54
CA TYR A 28 -12.62 -14.15 -4.46
C TYR A 28 -12.98 -14.78 -3.09
N ARG A 29 -13.98 -15.65 -3.04
CA ARG A 29 -14.38 -16.35 -1.82
C ARG A 29 -13.27 -17.24 -1.26
N ALA A 30 -12.57 -17.95 -2.14
CA ALA A 30 -11.42 -18.78 -1.75
C ALA A 30 -10.28 -17.90 -1.23
N LEU A 31 -9.93 -16.84 -1.94
CA LEU A 31 -8.88 -15.89 -1.51
C LEU A 31 -9.18 -15.28 -0.14
N ARG A 32 -10.43 -14.88 0.10
CA ARG A 32 -10.88 -14.35 1.39
C ARG A 32 -10.67 -15.33 2.54
N SER A 33 -10.87 -16.62 2.30
CA SER A 33 -10.68 -17.66 3.32
C SER A 33 -9.21 -17.97 3.59
N ILE A 34 -8.38 -17.95 2.55
CA ILE A 34 -6.95 -18.34 2.64
C ILE A 34 -6.11 -17.16 3.15
N ASN A 35 -6.41 -15.95 2.68
CA ASN A 35 -5.63 -14.75 2.96
C ASN A 35 -6.53 -13.58 3.36
N PRO A 36 -7.13 -13.61 4.55
CA PRO A 36 -7.91 -12.49 5.05
C PRO A 36 -7.00 -11.28 5.26
N SER A 37 -7.39 -10.16 4.66
CA SER A 37 -6.68 -8.87 4.74
C SER A 37 -7.66 -7.78 5.15
N PRO A 38 -7.18 -6.63 5.66
CA PRO A 38 -8.04 -5.50 6.03
C PRO A 38 -8.93 -5.02 4.89
N TYR A 39 -8.45 -5.13 3.65
CA TYR A 39 -9.20 -4.73 2.46
C TYR A 39 -9.39 -5.92 1.55
N LEU A 40 -10.63 -6.36 1.44
CA LEU A 40 -11.08 -7.43 0.55
C LEU A 40 -12.02 -6.83 -0.48
N VAL A 41 -11.61 -6.84 -1.74
CA VAL A 41 -12.31 -6.15 -2.82
C VAL A 41 -12.65 -7.12 -3.94
N PHE A 42 -13.88 -7.05 -4.43
CA PHE A 42 -14.34 -7.67 -5.65
C PHE A 42 -15.07 -6.62 -6.49
N LEU A 43 -14.46 -6.20 -7.59
CA LEU A 43 -15.07 -5.30 -8.55
C LEU A 43 -15.39 -6.08 -9.81
N ASN A 44 -16.68 -6.15 -10.17
CA ASN A 44 -17.13 -6.75 -11.40
C ASN A 44 -17.43 -5.64 -12.41
N LEU A 45 -16.52 -5.44 -13.34
CA LEU A 45 -16.61 -4.43 -14.39
C LEU A 45 -16.96 -5.13 -15.72
N LYS A 46 -17.39 -4.35 -16.71
CA LYS A 46 -17.95 -4.90 -17.94
C LYS A 46 -17.01 -5.92 -18.62
N ASN A 47 -15.74 -5.60 -18.73
CA ASN A 47 -14.77 -6.37 -19.53
C ASN A 47 -13.72 -7.10 -18.66
N TYR A 48 -13.67 -6.84 -17.36
CA TYR A 48 -12.72 -7.45 -16.45
C TYR A 48 -13.22 -7.40 -15.00
N GLN A 49 -12.66 -8.23 -14.16
CA GLN A 49 -12.87 -8.22 -12.72
C GLN A 49 -11.58 -7.94 -11.98
N ILE A 50 -11.67 -7.16 -10.91
CA ILE A 50 -10.56 -6.92 -9.98
C ILE A 50 -10.86 -7.64 -8.68
N ILE A 51 -9.92 -8.51 -8.27
CA ILE A 51 -9.98 -9.24 -7.02
C ILE A 51 -8.73 -8.87 -6.22
N CYS A 52 -8.95 -8.26 -5.06
CA CYS A 52 -7.86 -7.76 -4.24
C CYS A 52 -8.00 -8.22 -2.79
N SER A 53 -6.88 -8.61 -2.19
CA SER A 53 -6.72 -8.84 -0.76
C SER A 53 -5.56 -7.99 -0.25
N SER A 54 -5.81 -6.67 -0.16
CA SER A 54 -4.78 -5.71 0.23
C SER A 54 -4.55 -5.68 1.74
N PRO A 55 -3.30 -5.79 2.18
CA PRO A 55 -2.96 -5.69 3.59
C PRO A 55 -2.79 -4.25 4.07
N GLU A 56 -2.74 -3.28 3.15
CA GLU A 56 -2.19 -1.97 3.44
C GLU A 56 -3.12 -0.84 3.03
N THR A 57 -3.42 0.03 3.99
CA THR A 57 -4.07 1.31 3.74
C THR A 57 -3.12 2.19 2.91
N MET A 58 -3.64 2.85 1.88
CA MET A 58 -2.86 3.85 1.16
C MET A 58 -2.89 5.18 1.90
N ILE A 59 -4.06 5.78 2.02
CA ILE A 59 -4.29 7.03 2.75
C ILE A 59 -5.77 7.15 3.12
N LYS A 60 -6.09 7.79 4.25
CA LYS A 60 -7.46 8.01 4.71
C LYS A 60 -7.72 9.47 4.99
N VAL A 61 -8.99 9.87 4.84
CA VAL A 61 -9.53 11.14 5.35
C VAL A 61 -10.73 10.82 6.20
N LYS A 62 -10.75 11.31 7.41
CA LYS A 62 -11.90 11.21 8.30
C LYS A 62 -12.07 12.49 9.09
N ASN A 63 -13.23 13.14 8.98
CA ASN A 63 -13.50 14.43 9.65
C ASN A 63 -12.40 15.48 9.35
N ASN A 64 -11.95 15.58 8.12
CA ASN A 64 -10.83 16.43 7.67
C ASN A 64 -9.44 16.06 8.25
N GLU A 65 -9.31 15.00 9.00
CA GLU A 65 -8.02 14.46 9.39
C GLU A 65 -7.52 13.46 8.36
N ILE A 66 -6.32 13.72 7.85
CA ILE A 66 -5.60 12.82 6.96
C ILE A 66 -4.81 11.84 7.82
N THR A 67 -4.82 10.58 7.44
CA THR A 67 -4.04 9.52 8.11
C THR A 67 -3.31 8.68 7.07
N LEU A 68 -2.01 8.49 7.27
CA LEU A 68 -1.17 7.56 6.52
C LEU A 68 -0.43 6.68 7.50
N ARG A 69 -0.41 5.36 7.25
CA ARG A 69 0.19 4.38 8.16
C ARG A 69 1.31 3.61 7.48
N PRO A 70 2.55 4.10 7.51
CA PRO A 70 3.70 3.36 7.01
C PRO A 70 3.87 2.06 7.77
N ILE A 71 4.03 0.97 7.03
CA ILE A 71 4.27 -0.38 7.55
C ILE A 71 5.58 -0.88 6.96
N ALA A 72 6.52 -1.29 7.81
CA ALA A 72 7.77 -1.90 7.40
C ALA A 72 8.25 -2.90 8.45
N GLY A 73 9.29 -3.63 8.12
CA GLY A 73 9.83 -4.66 9.02
C GLY A 73 8.85 -5.80 9.25
N THR A 74 9.32 -7.01 9.13
CA THR A 74 8.46 -8.19 9.30
C THR A 74 9.17 -9.25 10.09
N ARG A 75 8.45 -9.83 11.07
CA ARG A 75 8.81 -11.10 11.70
C ARG A 75 7.60 -12.01 11.73
N ARG A 76 7.84 -13.31 11.66
CA ARG A 76 6.77 -14.30 11.88
C ARG A 76 6.22 -14.22 13.31
N ARG A 77 5.04 -14.74 13.53
CA ARG A 77 4.53 -14.95 14.87
C ARG A 77 5.31 -16.07 15.58
N GLY A 78 5.49 -15.93 16.87
CA GLY A 78 6.06 -16.98 17.71
C GLY A 78 5.06 -18.12 17.97
N LYS A 79 5.57 -19.26 18.38
CA LYS A 79 4.74 -20.41 18.77
C LYS A 79 4.04 -20.20 20.13
N ASN A 80 4.53 -19.25 20.90
CA ASN A 80 4.00 -18.87 22.21
C ASN A 80 4.36 -17.40 22.49
N GLU A 81 3.83 -16.85 23.57
CA GLU A 81 4.01 -15.45 23.96
C GLU A 81 5.48 -15.07 24.22
N ILE A 82 6.27 -16.00 24.76
CA ILE A 82 7.70 -15.74 25.04
C ILE A 82 8.45 -15.58 23.71
N GLU A 83 8.22 -16.46 22.75
CA GLU A 83 8.84 -16.38 21.42
C GLU A 83 8.36 -15.12 20.67
N ASP A 84 7.06 -14.78 20.73
CA ASP A 84 6.52 -13.54 20.17
C ASP A 84 7.23 -12.30 20.71
N ASN A 85 7.42 -12.22 22.03
CA ASN A 85 8.13 -11.11 22.66
C ASN A 85 9.60 -11.04 22.27
N ASN A 86 10.26 -12.19 22.11
CA ASN A 86 11.65 -12.23 21.63
C ASN A 86 11.77 -11.71 20.19
N LEU A 87 10.90 -12.16 19.28
CA LEU A 87 10.86 -11.74 17.88
C LEU A 87 10.51 -10.24 17.77
N LYS A 88 9.57 -9.74 18.58
CA LYS A 88 9.28 -8.30 18.70
C LYS A 88 10.52 -7.50 19.09
N ASN A 89 11.22 -7.95 20.15
CA ASN A 89 12.40 -7.26 20.64
C ASN A 89 13.56 -7.30 19.65
N GLU A 90 13.70 -8.39 18.90
CA GLU A 90 14.65 -8.52 17.80
C GLU A 90 14.32 -7.51 16.71
N LEU A 91 13.06 -7.45 16.26
CA LEU A 91 12.59 -6.53 15.22
C LEU A 91 12.83 -5.07 15.60
N LEU A 92 12.51 -4.68 16.84
CA LEU A 92 12.70 -3.31 17.34
C LEU A 92 14.18 -2.94 17.59
N LYS A 93 15.11 -3.88 17.50
CA LYS A 93 16.56 -3.65 17.59
C LYS A 93 17.27 -3.75 16.24
N ASP A 94 16.58 -4.21 15.22
CA ASP A 94 17.13 -4.35 13.88
C ASP A 94 17.31 -2.98 13.23
N LYS A 95 18.57 -2.54 13.14
CA LYS A 95 18.91 -1.22 12.61
C LYS A 95 18.51 -1.02 11.17
N LYS A 96 18.53 -2.09 10.36
CA LYS A 96 18.14 -2.02 8.94
C LYS A 96 16.63 -1.80 8.83
N GLU A 97 15.85 -2.61 9.53
CA GLU A 97 14.38 -2.51 9.51
C GLU A 97 13.90 -1.16 10.05
N LEU A 98 14.54 -0.65 11.14
CA LEU A 98 14.23 0.66 11.67
C LEU A 98 14.62 1.80 10.73
N ALA A 99 15.74 1.70 10.01
CA ALA A 99 16.15 2.71 9.04
C ALA A 99 15.20 2.74 7.82
N GLU A 100 14.79 1.57 7.33
CA GLU A 100 13.79 1.44 6.26
C GLU A 100 12.44 2.01 6.71
N HIS A 101 12.00 1.67 7.91
CA HIS A 101 10.76 2.21 8.47
C HIS A 101 10.79 3.73 8.62
N LEU A 102 11.89 4.29 9.14
CA LEU A 102 12.06 5.74 9.25
C LEU A 102 11.98 6.44 7.89
N MET A 103 12.60 5.86 6.88
CA MET A 103 12.53 6.37 5.50
C MET A 103 11.07 6.42 4.99
N LEU A 104 10.27 5.38 5.25
CA LEU A 104 8.85 5.37 4.87
C LEU A 104 8.01 6.34 5.70
N VAL A 105 8.32 6.53 6.98
CA VAL A 105 7.68 7.56 7.82
C VAL A 105 7.97 8.96 7.28
N ASP A 106 9.21 9.26 6.90
CA ASP A 106 9.58 10.57 6.34
C ASP A 106 8.92 10.79 4.96
N LEU A 107 8.83 9.75 4.14
CA LEU A 107 8.08 9.83 2.89
C LEU A 107 6.58 10.11 3.15
N GLY A 108 5.97 9.41 4.10
CA GLY A 108 4.58 9.64 4.50
C GLY A 108 4.35 11.04 5.08
N ARG A 109 5.29 11.56 5.86
CA ARG A 109 5.24 12.96 6.33
C ARG A 109 5.29 13.96 5.19
N ASN A 110 6.08 13.69 4.16
CA ASN A 110 6.15 14.52 2.96
C ASN A 110 4.83 14.47 2.18
N ASP A 111 4.28 13.29 1.93
CA ASP A 111 3.01 13.12 1.23
C ASP A 111 1.86 13.83 1.95
N VAL A 112 1.71 13.59 3.25
CA VAL A 112 0.71 14.25 4.10
C VAL A 112 0.95 15.77 4.17
N GLY A 113 2.22 16.21 4.20
CA GLY A 113 2.59 17.62 4.28
C GLY A 113 2.14 18.47 3.09
N GLN A 114 2.11 17.88 1.89
CA GLN A 114 1.67 18.57 0.67
C GLN A 114 0.21 19.05 0.73
N ILE A 115 -0.64 18.28 1.42
CA ILE A 115 -2.10 18.47 1.46
C ILE A 115 -2.62 18.94 2.83
N SER A 116 -1.76 19.00 3.83
CA SER A 116 -2.13 19.42 5.19
C SER A 116 -1.94 20.91 5.42
N LYS A 117 -2.73 21.47 6.34
CA LYS A 117 -2.51 22.81 6.88
C LYS A 117 -1.11 22.90 7.51
N ASN A 118 -0.52 24.09 7.47
CA ASN A 118 0.81 24.31 8.04
C ASN A 118 0.84 23.92 9.53
N ASN A 119 1.93 23.27 9.95
CA ASN A 119 2.20 22.86 11.33
C ASN A 119 1.20 21.83 11.91
N THR A 120 0.39 21.14 11.08
CA THR A 120 -0.55 20.11 11.57
C THR A 120 -0.03 18.68 11.39
N VAL A 121 1.02 18.48 10.57
CA VAL A 121 1.60 17.15 10.36
C VAL A 121 2.27 16.65 11.63
N LYS A 122 1.86 15.47 12.08
CA LYS A 122 2.36 14.82 13.31
C LYS A 122 2.58 13.34 13.09
N VAL A 123 3.57 12.79 13.76
CA VAL A 123 3.70 11.34 13.95
C VAL A 123 3.08 11.03 15.33
N THR A 124 1.87 10.50 15.31
CA THR A 124 1.08 10.25 16.54
C THR A 124 1.42 8.94 17.21
N GLU A 125 1.88 7.96 16.41
CA GLU A 125 2.42 6.68 16.88
C GLU A 125 3.71 6.42 16.11
N GLN A 126 4.76 5.95 16.78
CA GLN A 126 6.05 5.68 16.15
C GLN A 126 6.60 4.33 16.58
N ASN A 127 6.97 3.50 15.59
CA ASN A 127 7.61 2.20 15.80
C ASN A 127 6.82 1.24 16.70
N ILE A 128 5.48 1.27 16.61
CA ILE A 128 4.66 0.30 17.34
C ILE A 128 4.67 -1.05 16.61
N ILE A 129 4.49 -2.13 17.37
CA ILE A 129 4.33 -3.47 16.78
C ILE A 129 2.86 -3.79 16.65
N GLU A 130 2.42 -4.05 15.43
CA GLU A 130 1.11 -4.63 15.14
C GLU A 130 1.22 -6.12 14.86
N TYR A 131 0.33 -6.88 15.48
CA TYR A 131 0.28 -8.34 15.36
C TYR A 131 -0.84 -8.73 14.40
N TYR A 132 -0.47 -9.52 13.40
CA TYR A 132 -1.39 -10.15 12.46
C TYR A 132 -1.42 -11.66 12.70
N SER A 133 -2.23 -12.38 11.97
CA SER A 133 -2.39 -13.84 12.17
C SER A 133 -1.08 -14.62 12.02
N HIS A 134 -0.22 -14.25 11.09
CA HIS A 134 1.00 -15.00 10.77
C HIS A 134 2.30 -14.20 10.93
N VAL A 135 2.19 -12.88 11.00
CA VAL A 135 3.34 -11.97 11.05
C VAL A 135 3.10 -10.82 12.02
N MET A 136 4.15 -10.12 12.38
CA MET A 136 4.12 -8.82 13.06
C MET A 136 4.91 -7.82 12.25
N HIS A 137 4.52 -6.55 12.30
CA HIS A 137 5.14 -5.45 11.58
C HIS A 137 5.44 -4.26 12.50
N ILE A 138 6.43 -3.45 12.09
CA ILE A 138 6.62 -2.12 12.65
C ILE A 138 5.67 -1.17 11.93
N VAL A 139 4.88 -0.43 12.68
CA VAL A 139 3.91 0.53 12.16
C VAL A 139 4.12 1.89 12.82
N SER A 140 3.94 2.93 12.06
CA SER A 140 3.82 4.30 12.56
C SER A 140 2.56 4.94 12.01
N ASN A 141 2.11 6.03 12.64
CA ASN A 141 0.93 6.76 12.22
C ASN A 141 1.29 8.22 11.97
N VAL A 142 1.07 8.69 10.75
CA VAL A 142 1.28 10.08 10.34
C VAL A 142 -0.07 10.70 10.09
N THR A 143 -0.34 11.83 10.75
CA THR A 143 -1.61 12.56 10.59
C THR A 143 -1.38 14.00 10.17
N GLY A 144 -2.41 14.62 9.60
CA GLY A 144 -2.43 16.03 9.27
C GLY A 144 -3.86 16.53 9.06
N GLU A 145 -4.09 17.81 9.21
CA GLU A 145 -5.39 18.43 8.96
C GLU A 145 -5.50 18.88 7.49
N LEU A 146 -6.53 18.43 6.76
CA LEU A 146 -6.73 18.74 5.36
C LEU A 146 -6.86 20.27 5.13
N LYS A 147 -6.17 20.81 4.11
CA LYS A 147 -6.34 22.19 3.67
C LYS A 147 -7.77 22.44 3.22
N ASN A 148 -8.31 23.62 3.54
CA ASN A 148 -9.72 23.96 3.26
C ASN A 148 -10.07 24.01 1.76
N ASN A 149 -9.07 24.18 0.89
CA ASN A 149 -9.24 24.29 -0.56
C ASN A 149 -8.97 22.96 -1.30
N LEU A 150 -8.74 21.88 -0.58
CA LEU A 150 -8.47 20.57 -1.13
C LEU A 150 -9.60 19.59 -0.81
N THR A 151 -9.74 18.58 -1.65
CA THR A 151 -10.73 17.53 -1.55
C THR A 151 -10.09 16.20 -1.16
N PRO A 152 -10.83 15.19 -0.70
CA PRO A 152 -10.30 13.85 -0.48
C PRO A 152 -9.64 13.23 -1.71
N ILE A 153 -10.05 13.61 -2.91
CA ILE A 153 -9.42 13.15 -4.15
C ILE A 153 -8.01 13.72 -4.30
N ASP A 154 -7.78 14.97 -3.91
CA ASP A 154 -6.43 15.55 -3.88
C ASP A 154 -5.53 14.81 -2.89
N VAL A 155 -6.11 14.35 -1.76
CA VAL A 155 -5.40 13.50 -0.78
C VAL A 155 -5.01 12.17 -1.39
N LEU A 156 -5.91 11.52 -2.13
CA LEU A 156 -5.63 10.28 -2.83
C LEU A 156 -4.44 10.43 -3.78
N PHE A 157 -4.44 11.49 -4.61
CA PHE A 157 -3.36 11.74 -5.56
C PHE A 157 -2.01 12.06 -4.88
N ALA A 158 -2.01 12.72 -3.74
CA ALA A 158 -0.79 12.98 -2.98
C ALA A 158 -0.16 11.69 -2.42
N GLY A 159 -0.99 10.70 -2.07
CA GLY A 159 -0.54 9.37 -1.63
C GLY A 159 -0.10 8.44 -2.76
N LEU A 160 -0.53 8.69 -4.02
CA LEU A 160 -0.25 7.82 -5.17
C LEU A 160 1.10 8.12 -5.85
N PRO A 161 1.83 7.05 -6.25
CA PRO A 161 1.76 5.71 -5.70
C PRO A 161 2.35 5.68 -4.28
N ALA A 162 1.94 4.72 -3.47
CA ALA A 162 2.50 4.57 -2.13
C ALA A 162 4.00 4.26 -2.17
N GLY A 163 4.74 4.75 -1.16
CA GLY A 163 6.20 4.56 -1.08
C GLY A 163 6.60 3.10 -1.00
N THR A 164 5.81 2.28 -0.33
CA THR A 164 6.01 0.84 -0.16
C THR A 164 5.97 0.04 -1.46
N VAL A 165 5.43 0.61 -2.53
CA VAL A 165 5.36 -0.01 -3.87
C VAL A 165 6.11 0.77 -4.94
N SER A 166 6.70 1.90 -4.60
CA SER A 166 7.50 2.73 -5.52
C SER A 166 8.95 2.84 -5.07
N GLY A 167 9.20 3.57 -4.03
CA GLY A 167 10.53 3.77 -3.45
C GLY A 167 10.75 5.18 -2.93
N ALA A 168 11.96 5.48 -2.54
CA ALA A 168 12.33 6.75 -1.93
C ALA A 168 13.68 7.26 -2.44
N PRO A 169 13.82 8.56 -2.80
CA PRO A 169 12.77 9.57 -2.97
C PRO A 169 11.79 9.19 -4.09
N LYS A 170 10.48 9.43 -3.88
CA LYS A 170 9.40 8.90 -4.71
C LYS A 170 9.58 9.16 -6.21
N ILE A 171 9.75 10.42 -6.60
CA ILE A 171 9.84 10.81 -8.02
C ILE A 171 11.05 10.14 -8.69
N ARG A 172 12.21 10.20 -8.03
CA ARG A 172 13.43 9.60 -8.60
C ARG A 172 13.32 8.07 -8.70
N ALA A 173 12.70 7.43 -7.72
CA ALA A 173 12.44 5.99 -7.78
C ALA A 173 11.53 5.63 -8.96
N LEU A 174 10.47 6.41 -9.21
CA LEU A 174 9.57 6.20 -10.36
C LEU A 174 10.30 6.37 -11.71
N GLU A 175 11.14 7.40 -11.87
CA GLU A 175 11.96 7.59 -13.07
C GLU A 175 12.90 6.40 -13.33
N ILE A 176 13.42 5.76 -12.29
CA ILE A 176 14.28 4.59 -12.40
C ILE A 176 13.45 3.35 -12.74
N LEU A 177 12.31 3.16 -12.08
CA LEU A 177 11.39 2.05 -12.36
C LEU A 177 10.91 2.06 -13.81
N GLU A 178 10.55 3.21 -14.35
CA GLU A 178 10.15 3.38 -15.76
C GLU A 178 11.22 2.89 -16.75
N LYS A 179 12.49 2.96 -16.37
CA LYS A 179 13.60 2.49 -17.21
C LYS A 179 13.87 0.99 -17.10
N HIS A 180 13.37 0.36 -16.06
CA HIS A 180 13.68 -1.04 -15.74
C HIS A 180 12.49 -1.98 -15.82
N GLU A 181 11.27 -1.44 -15.92
CA GLU A 181 10.06 -2.22 -16.10
C GLU A 181 9.61 -2.17 -17.55
N ASP A 182 9.64 -3.31 -18.22
CA ASP A 182 9.24 -3.43 -19.63
C ASP A 182 7.73 -3.41 -19.83
N ILE A 183 6.96 -3.55 -18.74
CA ILE A 183 5.49 -3.67 -18.77
C ILE A 183 4.89 -2.62 -17.82
N ASN A 184 3.88 -1.91 -18.31
CA ASN A 184 3.12 -0.97 -17.49
C ASN A 184 2.47 -1.66 -16.29
N ARG A 185 2.49 -0.99 -15.13
CA ARG A 185 1.93 -1.51 -13.86
C ARG A 185 0.41 -1.64 -13.87
N GLU A 186 -0.29 -0.88 -14.71
CA GLU A 186 -1.76 -0.81 -14.78
C GLU A 186 -2.39 -0.61 -13.40
N PHE A 187 -3.16 -1.58 -12.90
CA PHE A 187 -3.80 -1.52 -11.57
C PHE A 187 -2.85 -1.78 -10.40
N TYR A 188 -1.71 -2.43 -10.64
CA TYR A 188 -0.72 -2.68 -9.59
C TYR A 188 -0.15 -1.35 -9.08
N SER A 189 0.02 -1.22 -7.78
CA SER A 189 0.42 0.01 -7.08
C SER A 189 -0.56 1.19 -7.21
N GLY A 190 -1.69 1.00 -7.84
CA GLY A 190 -2.82 1.93 -7.79
C GLY A 190 -3.58 1.84 -6.47
N SER A 191 -4.83 2.27 -6.49
CA SER A 191 -5.68 2.25 -5.30
C SER A 191 -7.11 1.85 -5.62
N VAL A 192 -7.73 1.16 -4.66
CA VAL A 192 -9.20 1.12 -4.54
C VAL A 192 -9.60 1.96 -3.35
N PHE A 193 -10.60 2.79 -3.54
CA PHE A 193 -11.10 3.68 -2.49
C PHE A 193 -12.63 3.79 -2.53
N TYR A 194 -13.19 4.21 -1.43
CA TYR A 194 -14.54 4.75 -1.39
C TYR A 194 -14.55 6.13 -0.75
N LEU A 195 -15.46 6.96 -1.21
CA LEU A 195 -15.70 8.31 -0.75
C LEU A 195 -17.17 8.40 -0.32
N ASP A 196 -17.42 8.84 0.89
CA ASP A 196 -18.78 9.04 1.36
C ASP A 196 -19.31 10.47 1.12
N ALA A 197 -20.59 10.68 1.39
CA ALA A 197 -21.26 11.97 1.21
C ALA A 197 -20.75 13.07 2.15
N ASN A 198 -20.08 12.72 3.24
CA ASN A 198 -19.52 13.68 4.20
C ASN A 198 -18.11 14.12 3.82
N GLY A 199 -17.52 13.50 2.79
CA GLY A 199 -16.15 13.75 2.38
C GLY A 199 -15.12 12.87 3.11
N ASP A 200 -15.54 11.87 3.86
CA ASP A 200 -14.64 10.87 4.43
C ASP A 200 -14.23 9.88 3.32
N MET A 201 -12.96 9.49 3.29
CA MET A 201 -12.39 8.58 2.32
C MET A 201 -11.55 7.50 3.01
N ASP A 202 -11.71 6.26 2.57
CA ASP A 202 -10.82 5.16 2.92
C ASP A 202 -10.27 4.53 1.65
N SER A 203 -8.97 4.21 1.62
CA SER A 203 -8.32 3.68 0.44
C SER A 203 -7.25 2.64 0.79
N CYS A 204 -7.08 1.66 -0.10
CA CYS A 204 -6.02 0.66 0.01
C CYS A 204 -5.11 0.68 -1.21
N ILE A 205 -3.89 0.19 -1.04
CA ILE A 205 -2.95 -0.03 -2.13
C ILE A 205 -3.37 -1.30 -2.89
N ASN A 206 -3.37 -1.26 -4.21
CA ASN A 206 -3.58 -2.43 -5.04
C ASN A 206 -2.36 -3.36 -4.99
N LEU A 207 -2.31 -4.14 -3.91
CA LEU A 207 -1.37 -5.23 -3.66
C LEU A 207 -2.12 -6.55 -3.60
N ARG A 208 -1.45 -7.66 -3.92
CA ARG A 208 -2.09 -8.99 -3.92
C ARG A 208 -3.40 -8.95 -4.70
N THR A 209 -3.33 -8.34 -5.88
CA THR A 209 -4.48 -8.05 -6.75
C THR A 209 -4.39 -8.91 -7.99
N CYS A 210 -5.49 -9.52 -8.34
CA CYS A 210 -5.67 -10.29 -9.56
C CYS A 210 -6.60 -9.52 -10.50
N LEU A 211 -6.19 -9.37 -11.76
CA LEU A 211 -7.01 -8.83 -12.83
C LEU A 211 -7.44 -10.00 -13.72
N LEU A 212 -8.73 -10.20 -13.82
CA LEU A 212 -9.33 -11.26 -14.64
C LEU A 212 -10.02 -10.63 -15.85
N TYR A 213 -9.62 -11.02 -17.04
CA TYR A 213 -10.25 -10.61 -18.28
C TYR A 213 -11.31 -11.63 -18.70
N THR A 214 -12.41 -11.16 -19.27
CA THR A 214 -13.33 -12.03 -20.02
C THR A 214 -12.71 -12.37 -21.39
N SER A 215 -13.05 -13.50 -21.97
CA SER A 215 -12.50 -13.98 -23.25
C SER A 215 -12.58 -12.96 -24.38
N ASP A 216 -13.60 -12.12 -24.39
CA ASP A 216 -13.81 -11.10 -25.43
C ASP A 216 -12.89 -9.87 -25.29
N ALA A 217 -12.34 -9.61 -24.07
CA ALA A 217 -11.48 -8.46 -23.83
C ALA A 217 -9.99 -8.76 -24.13
N ALA A 218 -9.59 -10.04 -24.13
CA ALA A 218 -8.22 -10.45 -24.44
C ALA A 218 -7.91 -10.35 -25.95
N ASP A 219 -8.92 -10.55 -26.81
CA ASP A 219 -8.76 -10.52 -28.27
C ASP A 219 -8.64 -9.08 -28.84
N GLU A 220 -9.13 -8.07 -28.12
CA GLU A 220 -9.06 -6.66 -28.56
C GLU A 220 -7.71 -5.97 -28.24
N GLN A 221 -6.91 -6.51 -27.34
CA GLN A 221 -5.61 -5.89 -26.93
C GLN A 221 -4.41 -6.35 -27.76
N TRP A 222 -4.57 -7.34 -28.65
CA TRP A 222 -3.47 -7.92 -29.44
C TRP A 222 -3.62 -7.75 -30.96
N SER A 223 -4.59 -6.93 -31.44
CA SER A 223 -4.78 -6.59 -32.86
C SER A 223 -4.18 -5.22 -33.23
#